data_58d11cea8c3faec5d6c0407fd37c55cd
#
_entry.id   58d11cea8c3faec5d6c0407fd37c55cd
#
_cell.length_a   1.000
_cell.length_b   1.000
_cell.length_c   1.000
_cell.angle_alpha   90.00
_cell.angle_beta   90.00
_cell.angle_gamma   90.00
#
_symmetry.space_group_name_H-M   'P 1'
#
loop_
_entity.id
_entity.type
_entity.pdbx_description
1 polymer ?
#
loop_
_entity_poly.entity_id
_entity_poly.type
_entity_poly.pdbx_seq_one_letter_code
_entity_poly.pdbx_strand_id
1 'polypeptide(L)'
;MTSLMLEEALSAADVVARQLPVLDARLPDLGERLRAAAPRLAMTVARGSSDHAASYFAYLTMQHAGLPVASLPMSVVTLRQAPLQVEGQVAFAFSQSGQSPDLVESLSRLRERGAVSVALVNAEGSPLEAAAEFTVPLCAGPERSVAATKSFIATLSASTRLLAHWQGDQALLDAGSELAADLRRAADLDWTPAIHALRDCERLMVIGRGTGFAVAQEAALKFKETSAIQAEAFSSAEVRHGPMALVDEHYPLLVLAPRGPEQAGLLALAEDMRQRGARVLLAAPDDVAGRDLPLATAVHPALDPILAIQSFYVMAAGLSQARGMNPDQPRHLSKVTRTH
;
A
#
# COMPACT_ATOMS: atom_id res chain seq x y z
N MET A 1 27.76 -1.54 0.93
CA MET A 1 27.10 -2.76 0.40
C MET A 1 25.64 -2.42 0.16
N THR A 2 25.08 -2.86 -0.92
CA THR A 2 23.64 -2.71 -1.22
C THR A 2 22.85 -3.53 -0.21
N SER A 3 21.78 -2.97 0.37
CA SER A 3 20.91 -3.74 1.27
C SER A 3 19.96 -4.63 0.50
N LEU A 4 19.52 -5.74 1.12
CA LEU A 4 18.47 -6.60 0.53
C LEU A 4 17.18 -5.81 0.27
N MET A 5 16.79 -4.93 1.20
CA MET A 5 15.63 -4.06 1.02
C MET A 5 15.71 -3.25 -0.27
N LEU A 6 16.87 -2.65 -0.57
CA LEU A 6 17.04 -1.89 -1.80
C LEU A 6 17.00 -2.78 -3.05
N GLU A 7 17.69 -3.92 -3.01
CA GLU A 7 17.67 -4.90 -4.12
C GLU A 7 16.24 -5.38 -4.40
N GLU A 8 15.48 -5.70 -3.35
CA GLU A 8 14.09 -6.13 -3.45
C GLU A 8 13.18 -5.00 -3.94
N ALA A 9 13.35 -3.77 -3.47
CA ALA A 9 12.62 -2.61 -3.99
C ALA A 9 12.87 -2.38 -5.48
N LEU A 10 14.13 -2.42 -5.92
CA LEU A 10 14.50 -2.27 -7.34
C LEU A 10 13.98 -3.42 -8.21
N SER A 11 13.81 -4.61 -7.66
CA SER A 11 13.25 -5.76 -8.38
C SER A 11 11.72 -5.70 -8.59
N ALA A 12 11.02 -4.74 -7.99
CA ALA A 12 9.56 -4.65 -8.06
C ALA A 12 9.01 -4.53 -9.50
N ALA A 13 9.71 -3.80 -10.36
CA ALA A 13 9.35 -3.69 -11.77
C ALA A 13 9.35 -5.05 -12.49
N ASP A 14 10.37 -5.88 -12.24
CA ASP A 14 10.45 -7.22 -12.83
C ASP A 14 9.42 -8.18 -12.22
N VAL A 15 9.09 -8.00 -10.94
CA VAL A 15 7.99 -8.72 -10.30
C VAL A 15 6.67 -8.42 -10.99
N VAL A 16 6.34 -7.15 -11.19
CA VAL A 16 5.09 -6.73 -11.85
C VAL A 16 5.05 -7.25 -13.30
N ALA A 17 6.16 -7.16 -14.04
CA ALA A 17 6.22 -7.68 -15.41
C ALA A 17 5.93 -9.19 -15.49
N ARG A 18 6.42 -9.99 -14.53
CA ARG A 18 6.13 -11.43 -14.46
C ARG A 18 4.73 -11.73 -13.93
N GLN A 19 4.18 -10.89 -13.08
CA GLN A 19 2.87 -11.03 -12.48
C GLN A 19 1.74 -10.87 -13.51
N LEU A 20 1.84 -9.90 -14.40
CA LEU A 20 0.77 -9.52 -15.32
C LEU A 20 0.22 -10.70 -16.13
N PRO A 21 1.01 -11.51 -16.87
CA PRO A 21 0.47 -12.62 -17.67
C PRO A 21 -0.21 -13.69 -16.79
N VAL A 22 0.24 -13.87 -15.56
CA VAL A 22 -0.38 -14.81 -14.61
C VAL A 22 -1.75 -14.31 -14.15
N LEU A 23 -1.86 -13.02 -13.88
CA LEU A 23 -3.11 -12.38 -13.49
C LEU A 23 -4.12 -12.36 -14.63
N ASP A 24 -3.67 -12.02 -15.85
CA ASP A 24 -4.55 -11.97 -17.03
C ASP A 24 -5.14 -13.33 -17.41
N ALA A 25 -4.45 -14.41 -17.05
CA ALA A 25 -4.98 -15.75 -17.25
C ALA A 25 -6.02 -16.17 -16.18
N ARG A 26 -6.06 -15.51 -15.01
CA ARG A 26 -6.89 -15.93 -13.87
C ARG A 26 -8.02 -14.95 -13.51
N LEU A 27 -7.75 -13.66 -13.67
CA LEU A 27 -8.67 -12.61 -13.19
C LEU A 27 -9.95 -12.43 -14.01
N PRO A 28 -10.02 -12.74 -15.31
CA PRO A 28 -11.28 -12.67 -16.05
C PRO A 28 -12.41 -13.48 -15.39
N ASP A 29 -12.16 -14.75 -15.06
CA ASP A 29 -13.13 -15.64 -14.42
C ASP A 29 -13.53 -15.13 -13.02
N LEU A 30 -12.56 -14.67 -12.23
CA LEU A 30 -12.84 -14.07 -10.93
C LEU A 30 -13.66 -12.78 -11.08
N GLY A 31 -13.34 -11.95 -12.05
CA GLY A 31 -14.10 -10.72 -12.35
C GLY A 31 -15.57 -11.03 -12.70
N GLU A 32 -15.81 -12.06 -13.53
CA GLU A 32 -17.17 -12.53 -13.85
C GLU A 32 -17.90 -13.06 -12.61
N ARG A 33 -17.21 -13.84 -11.78
CA ARG A 33 -17.76 -14.38 -10.53
C ARG A 33 -18.18 -13.27 -9.57
N LEU A 34 -17.33 -12.22 -9.43
CA LEU A 34 -17.62 -11.07 -8.57
C LEU A 34 -18.79 -10.22 -9.12
N ARG A 35 -18.87 -10.03 -10.45
CA ARG A 35 -20.03 -9.35 -11.08
C ARG A 35 -21.32 -10.14 -10.86
N ALA A 36 -21.27 -11.46 -11.03
CA ALA A 36 -22.44 -12.33 -10.83
C ALA A 36 -22.90 -12.37 -9.36
N ALA A 37 -21.98 -12.29 -8.42
CA ALA A 37 -22.29 -12.21 -6.99
C ALA A 37 -22.98 -10.89 -6.61
N ALA A 38 -22.73 -9.82 -7.36
CA ALA A 38 -23.28 -8.47 -7.13
C ALA A 38 -23.26 -8.04 -5.65
N PRO A 39 -22.11 -8.11 -4.97
CA PRO A 39 -22.02 -7.83 -3.53
C PRO A 39 -22.42 -6.39 -3.24
N ARG A 40 -23.03 -6.18 -2.08
CA ARG A 40 -23.38 -4.84 -1.58
C ARG A 40 -22.31 -4.28 -0.63
N LEU A 41 -21.42 -5.13 -0.16
CA LEU A 41 -20.33 -4.81 0.76
C LEU A 41 -19.13 -5.69 0.43
N ALA A 42 -17.96 -5.10 0.41
CA ALA A 42 -16.71 -5.85 0.47
C ALA A 42 -16.09 -5.71 1.87
N MET A 43 -15.39 -6.74 2.29
CA MET A 43 -14.63 -6.72 3.54
C MET A 43 -13.16 -7.00 3.24
N THR A 44 -12.26 -6.37 3.98
CA THR A 44 -10.83 -6.67 3.91
C THR A 44 -10.34 -7.17 5.26
N VAL A 45 -9.43 -8.15 5.24
CA VAL A 45 -8.71 -8.65 6.42
C VAL A 45 -7.23 -8.70 6.10
N ALA A 46 -6.41 -8.02 6.90
CA ALA A 46 -4.97 -7.90 6.70
C ALA A 46 -4.25 -7.40 7.97
N ARG A 47 -2.91 -7.38 7.94
CA ARG A 47 -2.04 -6.81 8.98
C ARG A 47 -0.87 -6.06 8.35
N GLY A 48 -0.36 -5.02 9.03
CA GLY A 48 0.85 -4.29 8.65
C GLY A 48 0.81 -3.75 7.23
N SER A 49 1.88 -3.94 6.46
CA SER A 49 1.94 -3.49 5.06
C SER A 49 0.80 -4.05 4.20
N SER A 50 0.37 -5.30 4.46
CA SER A 50 -0.77 -5.88 3.75
C SER A 50 -2.09 -5.16 4.05
N ASP A 51 -2.27 -4.60 5.25
CA ASP A 51 -3.45 -3.81 5.59
C ASP A 51 -3.45 -2.44 4.89
N HIS A 52 -2.26 -1.84 4.73
CA HIS A 52 -2.12 -0.62 3.91
C HIS A 52 -2.43 -0.90 2.43
N ALA A 53 -2.02 -2.07 1.90
CA ALA A 53 -2.41 -2.49 0.55
C ALA A 53 -3.92 -2.75 0.44
N ALA A 54 -4.52 -3.35 1.47
CA ALA A 54 -5.98 -3.51 1.55
C ALA A 54 -6.71 -2.16 1.61
N SER A 55 -6.15 -1.16 2.29
CA SER A 55 -6.66 0.20 2.29
C SER A 55 -6.62 0.83 0.89
N TYR A 56 -5.53 0.66 0.15
CA TYR A 56 -5.44 1.09 -1.25
C TYR A 56 -6.53 0.43 -2.12
N PHE A 57 -6.69 -0.89 -2.01
CA PHE A 57 -7.74 -1.63 -2.70
C PHE A 57 -9.15 -1.13 -2.33
N ALA A 58 -9.38 -0.81 -1.05
CA ALA A 58 -10.64 -0.28 -0.57
C ALA A 58 -10.99 1.07 -1.22
N TYR A 59 -10.04 2.01 -1.25
CA TYR A 59 -10.22 3.29 -1.93
C TYR A 59 -10.53 3.11 -3.41
N LEU A 60 -9.75 2.29 -4.12
CA LEU A 60 -9.99 2.00 -5.54
C LEU A 60 -11.37 1.40 -5.78
N THR A 61 -11.76 0.41 -4.97
CA THR A 61 -13.04 -0.28 -5.11
C THR A 61 -14.21 0.67 -4.87
N MET A 62 -14.11 1.54 -3.86
CA MET A 62 -15.15 2.55 -3.61
C MET A 62 -15.23 3.59 -4.73
N GLN A 63 -14.08 4.01 -5.29
CA GLN A 63 -14.02 5.03 -6.34
C GLN A 63 -14.51 4.51 -7.70
N HIS A 64 -14.13 3.29 -8.09
CA HIS A 64 -14.39 2.77 -9.43
C HIS A 64 -15.61 1.84 -9.50
N ALA A 65 -15.92 1.12 -8.43
CA ALA A 65 -17.06 0.20 -8.38
C ALA A 65 -18.26 0.75 -7.58
N GLY A 66 -18.09 1.87 -6.85
CA GLY A 66 -19.13 2.38 -5.97
C GLY A 66 -19.49 1.44 -4.82
N LEU A 67 -18.67 0.42 -4.55
CA LEU A 67 -18.94 -0.62 -3.56
C LEU A 67 -18.29 -0.23 -2.22
N PRO A 68 -19.05 -0.07 -1.12
CA PRO A 68 -18.48 0.15 0.20
C PRO A 68 -17.55 -0.98 0.62
N VAL A 69 -16.42 -0.61 1.24
CA VAL A 69 -15.43 -1.58 1.74
C VAL A 69 -15.18 -1.34 3.22
N ALA A 70 -15.29 -2.38 4.03
CA ALA A 70 -15.02 -2.35 5.47
C ALA A 70 -13.73 -3.12 5.79
N SER A 71 -12.75 -2.46 6.40
CA SER A 71 -11.64 -3.15 7.06
C SER A 71 -12.18 -3.84 8.30
N LEU A 72 -12.10 -5.16 8.35
CA LEU A 72 -12.70 -5.96 9.41
C LEU A 72 -11.70 -6.19 10.56
N PRO A 73 -12.00 -5.75 11.79
CA PRO A 73 -11.20 -6.08 12.96
C PRO A 73 -11.25 -7.60 13.21
N MET A 74 -10.16 -8.32 12.95
CA MET A 74 -10.13 -9.79 13.02
C MET A 74 -10.50 -10.31 14.41
N SER A 75 -10.21 -9.58 15.48
CA SER A 75 -10.63 -9.94 16.86
C SER A 75 -12.13 -10.08 17.05
N VAL A 76 -12.94 -9.42 16.23
CA VAL A 76 -14.41 -9.60 16.23
C VAL A 76 -14.77 -11.01 15.74
N VAL A 77 -14.00 -11.52 14.77
CA VAL A 77 -14.21 -12.85 14.19
C VAL A 77 -13.56 -13.92 15.06
N THR A 78 -12.28 -13.77 15.41
CA THR A 78 -11.49 -14.82 16.04
C THR A 78 -11.75 -14.92 17.55
N LEU A 79 -11.71 -13.78 18.27
CA LEU A 79 -11.88 -13.79 19.73
C LEU A 79 -13.35 -13.69 20.16
N ARG A 80 -14.15 -12.83 19.53
CA ARG A 80 -15.55 -12.64 19.86
C ARG A 80 -16.49 -13.63 19.20
N GLN A 81 -16.04 -14.29 18.13
CA GLN A 81 -16.83 -15.23 17.32
C GLN A 81 -18.19 -14.66 16.90
N ALA A 82 -18.22 -13.35 16.60
CA ALA A 82 -19.44 -12.63 16.27
C ALA A 82 -20.17 -13.29 15.06
N PRO A 83 -21.50 -13.43 15.10
CA PRO A 83 -22.28 -14.04 14.05
C PRO A 83 -22.53 -13.01 12.91
N LEU A 84 -21.45 -12.61 12.22
CA LEU A 84 -21.53 -11.64 11.12
C LEU A 84 -22.44 -12.16 9.99
N GLN A 85 -23.33 -11.31 9.50
CA GLN A 85 -24.19 -11.59 8.38
C GLN A 85 -23.50 -11.15 7.08
N VAL A 86 -22.88 -12.09 6.40
CA VAL A 86 -22.00 -11.81 5.25
C VAL A 86 -22.34 -12.66 4.02
N GLU A 87 -23.47 -13.36 4.05
CA GLU A 87 -23.96 -14.16 2.93
C GLU A 87 -24.11 -13.30 1.66
N GLY A 88 -23.55 -13.78 0.55
CA GLY A 88 -23.55 -13.08 -0.72
C GLY A 88 -22.62 -11.85 -0.79
N GLN A 89 -21.89 -11.53 0.28
CA GLN A 89 -20.88 -10.48 0.27
C GLN A 89 -19.51 -11.04 -0.15
N VAL A 90 -18.48 -10.17 -0.30
CA VAL A 90 -17.13 -10.60 -0.65
C VAL A 90 -16.14 -10.24 0.44
N ALA A 91 -15.23 -11.16 0.75
CA ALA A 91 -14.14 -10.97 1.70
C ALA A 91 -12.79 -11.15 1.00
N PHE A 92 -11.92 -10.15 1.11
CA PHE A 92 -10.57 -10.14 0.57
C PHE A 92 -9.55 -10.24 1.71
N ALA A 93 -8.66 -11.22 1.65
CA ALA A 93 -7.54 -11.35 2.56
C ALA A 93 -6.23 -11.03 1.86
N PHE A 94 -5.36 -10.25 2.50
CA PHE A 94 -4.08 -9.81 1.95
C PHE A 94 -2.94 -10.31 2.83
N SER A 95 -1.99 -11.03 2.24
CA SER A 95 -0.84 -11.55 2.99
C SER A 95 0.36 -11.85 2.10
N GLN A 96 1.56 -11.51 2.57
CA GLN A 96 2.78 -11.96 1.94
C GLN A 96 3.03 -13.45 2.23
N SER A 97 2.96 -13.87 3.49
CA SER A 97 3.30 -15.23 3.91
C SER A 97 2.12 -16.21 3.87
N GLY A 98 0.89 -15.73 3.99
CA GLY A 98 -0.30 -16.57 4.13
C GLY A 98 -0.33 -17.44 5.39
N GLN A 99 0.52 -17.14 6.41
CA GLN A 99 0.75 -17.98 7.57
C GLN A 99 0.09 -17.49 8.87
N SER A 100 -0.46 -16.27 8.90
CA SER A 100 -1.03 -15.69 10.13
C SER A 100 -2.33 -16.41 10.52
N PRO A 101 -2.39 -17.05 11.70
CA PRO A 101 -3.54 -17.88 12.09
C PRO A 101 -4.86 -17.09 12.17
N ASP A 102 -4.81 -15.86 12.71
CA ASP A 102 -5.98 -14.98 12.83
C ASP A 102 -6.54 -14.57 11.45
N LEU A 103 -5.68 -14.39 10.46
CA LEU A 103 -6.07 -14.07 9.09
C LEU A 103 -6.73 -15.26 8.40
N VAL A 104 -6.12 -16.45 8.53
CA VAL A 104 -6.65 -17.71 7.97
C VAL A 104 -8.01 -18.03 8.59
N GLU A 105 -8.11 -17.98 9.92
CA GLU A 105 -9.37 -18.22 10.64
C GLU A 105 -10.45 -17.21 10.24
N SER A 106 -10.10 -15.92 10.13
CA SER A 106 -11.06 -14.89 9.74
C SER A 106 -11.63 -15.15 8.35
N LEU A 107 -10.80 -15.46 7.37
CA LEU A 107 -11.26 -15.73 6.00
C LEU A 107 -12.10 -17.01 5.95
N SER A 108 -11.68 -18.09 6.62
CA SER A 108 -12.42 -19.35 6.69
C SER A 108 -13.83 -19.15 7.27
N ARG A 109 -13.95 -18.42 8.39
CA ARG A 109 -15.25 -18.17 9.03
C ARG A 109 -16.18 -17.29 8.19
N LEU A 110 -15.63 -16.31 7.47
CA LEU A 110 -16.42 -15.49 6.53
C LEU A 110 -16.95 -16.35 5.37
N ARG A 111 -16.09 -17.23 4.83
CA ARG A 111 -16.48 -18.19 3.79
C ARG A 111 -17.57 -19.16 4.26
N GLU A 112 -17.40 -19.74 5.46
CA GLU A 112 -18.40 -20.65 6.08
C GLU A 112 -19.76 -19.96 6.27
N ARG A 113 -19.79 -18.64 6.37
CA ARG A 113 -21.00 -17.81 6.47
C ARG A 113 -21.54 -17.29 5.13
N GLY A 114 -21.04 -17.85 4.02
CA GLY A 114 -21.54 -17.57 2.67
C GLY A 114 -20.94 -16.35 1.98
N ALA A 115 -19.83 -15.80 2.49
CA ALA A 115 -19.10 -14.79 1.74
C ALA A 115 -18.24 -15.44 0.64
N VAL A 116 -18.18 -14.82 -0.55
CA VAL A 116 -17.16 -15.12 -1.55
C VAL A 116 -15.81 -14.73 -1.00
N SER A 117 -14.89 -15.69 -0.87
CA SER A 117 -13.59 -15.44 -0.24
C SER A 117 -12.45 -15.42 -1.27
N VAL A 118 -11.66 -14.37 -1.23
CA VAL A 118 -10.54 -14.13 -2.15
C VAL A 118 -9.27 -13.87 -1.35
N ALA A 119 -8.19 -14.61 -1.61
CA ALA A 119 -6.88 -14.37 -1.02
C ALA A 119 -5.93 -13.76 -2.04
N LEU A 120 -5.40 -12.56 -1.76
CA LEU A 120 -4.25 -12.00 -2.45
C LEU A 120 -3.00 -12.42 -1.65
N VAL A 121 -2.25 -13.41 -2.13
CA VAL A 121 -1.18 -14.03 -1.35
C VAL A 121 0.05 -14.33 -2.20
N ASN A 122 1.24 -14.14 -1.60
CA ASN A 122 2.51 -14.39 -2.30
C ASN A 122 3.01 -15.82 -2.12
N ALA A 123 2.83 -16.42 -0.95
CA ALA A 123 3.29 -17.79 -0.68
C ALA A 123 2.30 -18.82 -1.23
N GLU A 124 2.73 -19.54 -2.26
CA GLU A 124 1.98 -20.68 -2.82
C GLU A 124 1.84 -21.82 -1.81
N GLY A 125 0.72 -22.54 -1.84
CA GLY A 125 0.42 -23.62 -0.92
C GLY A 125 0.25 -23.20 0.54
N SER A 126 0.03 -21.91 0.78
CA SER A 126 -0.14 -21.38 2.14
C SER A 126 -1.50 -21.75 2.74
N PRO A 127 -1.62 -21.78 4.09
CA PRO A 127 -2.91 -21.97 4.75
C PRO A 127 -3.98 -20.97 4.32
N LEU A 128 -3.60 -19.71 4.04
CA LEU A 128 -4.54 -18.70 3.59
C LEU A 128 -5.08 -18.99 2.19
N GLU A 129 -4.22 -19.49 1.29
CA GLU A 129 -4.65 -19.93 -0.04
C GLU A 129 -5.69 -21.07 0.07
N ALA A 130 -5.44 -22.04 0.93
CA ALA A 130 -6.37 -23.16 1.16
C ALA A 130 -7.71 -22.70 1.79
N ALA A 131 -7.73 -21.61 2.55
CA ALA A 131 -8.92 -21.06 3.18
C ALA A 131 -9.82 -20.29 2.20
N ALA A 132 -9.27 -19.81 1.08
CA ALA A 132 -9.99 -19.01 0.10
C ALA A 132 -10.75 -19.86 -0.95
N GLU A 133 -11.82 -19.32 -1.52
CA GLU A 133 -12.46 -19.85 -2.72
C GLU A 133 -11.65 -19.52 -3.98
N PHE A 134 -11.08 -18.30 -4.01
CA PHE A 134 -10.24 -17.81 -5.10
C PHE A 134 -8.92 -17.28 -4.59
N THR A 135 -7.86 -17.47 -5.38
CA THR A 135 -6.52 -16.97 -5.08
C THR A 135 -6.01 -16.07 -6.19
N VAL A 136 -5.51 -14.90 -5.80
CA VAL A 136 -4.81 -13.95 -6.65
C VAL A 136 -3.32 -14.00 -6.25
N PRO A 137 -2.46 -14.64 -7.05
CA PRO A 137 -1.05 -14.79 -6.71
C PRO A 137 -0.31 -13.48 -6.89
N LEU A 138 0.53 -13.10 -5.92
CA LEU A 138 1.33 -11.89 -6.00
C LEU A 138 2.59 -12.03 -6.85
N CYS A 139 3.08 -13.25 -7.05
CA CYS A 139 4.24 -13.58 -7.90
C CYS A 139 5.53 -12.82 -7.53
N ALA A 140 5.62 -12.30 -6.29
CA ALA A 140 6.78 -11.52 -5.85
C ALA A 140 8.02 -12.38 -5.56
N GLY A 141 7.85 -13.70 -5.49
CA GLY A 141 8.91 -14.62 -5.11
C GLY A 141 9.36 -14.42 -3.65
N PRO A 142 10.50 -14.99 -3.26
CA PRO A 142 11.02 -14.82 -1.91
C PRO A 142 11.40 -13.37 -1.63
N GLU A 143 10.89 -12.81 -0.52
CA GLU A 143 11.26 -11.51 0.01
C GLU A 143 11.92 -11.72 1.37
N ARG A 144 13.21 -11.40 1.47
CA ARG A 144 14.08 -11.76 2.60
C ARG A 144 14.26 -10.62 3.60
N SER A 145 14.26 -9.38 3.13
CA SER A 145 14.24 -8.23 4.03
C SER A 145 12.98 -8.28 4.91
N VAL A 146 13.12 -7.97 6.19
CA VAL A 146 11.97 -7.95 7.12
C VAL A 146 10.94 -6.92 6.66
N ALA A 147 11.40 -5.70 6.34
CA ALA A 147 10.54 -4.67 5.78
C ALA A 147 10.10 -5.04 4.36
N ALA A 148 8.79 -5.15 4.14
CA ALA A 148 8.23 -5.45 2.84
C ALA A 148 8.41 -4.27 1.86
N THR A 149 8.70 -4.59 0.60
CA THR A 149 8.83 -3.63 -0.51
C THR A 149 8.17 -4.15 -1.79
N LYS A 150 8.82 -5.07 -2.51
CA LYS A 150 8.31 -5.62 -3.77
C LYS A 150 6.97 -6.35 -3.62
N SER A 151 6.77 -7.04 -2.51
CA SER A 151 5.51 -7.75 -2.27
C SER A 151 4.35 -6.77 -2.03
N PHE A 152 4.60 -5.62 -1.39
CA PHE A 152 3.62 -4.55 -1.27
C PHE A 152 3.25 -3.99 -2.65
N ILE A 153 4.22 -3.62 -3.48
CA ILE A 153 3.99 -3.13 -4.86
C ILE A 153 3.25 -4.17 -5.69
N ALA A 154 3.64 -5.44 -5.61
CA ALA A 154 2.93 -6.53 -6.29
C ALA A 154 1.47 -6.67 -5.83
N THR A 155 1.20 -6.41 -4.53
CA THR A 155 -0.18 -6.41 -4.01
C THR A 155 -0.99 -5.25 -4.57
N LEU A 156 -0.42 -4.04 -4.67
CA LEU A 156 -1.10 -2.89 -5.28
C LEU A 156 -1.38 -3.12 -6.76
N SER A 157 -0.40 -3.66 -7.50
CA SER A 157 -0.55 -4.05 -8.91
C SER A 157 -1.66 -5.09 -9.10
N ALA A 158 -1.65 -6.18 -8.32
CA ALA A 158 -2.68 -7.21 -8.36
C ALA A 158 -4.07 -6.68 -8.01
N SER A 159 -4.16 -5.79 -7.01
CA SER A 159 -5.39 -5.13 -6.59
C SER A 159 -6.01 -4.30 -7.71
N THR A 160 -5.18 -3.51 -8.38
CA THR A 160 -5.61 -2.68 -9.52
C THR A 160 -6.06 -3.55 -10.69
N ARG A 161 -5.28 -4.60 -11.02
CA ARG A 161 -5.60 -5.53 -12.12
C ARG A 161 -6.89 -6.30 -11.86
N LEU A 162 -7.10 -6.76 -10.61
CA LEU A 162 -8.34 -7.41 -10.19
C LEU A 162 -9.55 -6.49 -10.37
N LEU A 163 -9.44 -5.25 -9.89
CA LEU A 163 -10.53 -4.28 -10.02
C LEU A 163 -10.84 -3.98 -11.49
N ALA A 164 -9.80 -3.80 -12.32
CA ALA A 164 -9.97 -3.54 -13.74
C ALA A 164 -10.72 -4.68 -14.45
N HIS A 165 -10.37 -5.95 -14.19
CA HIS A 165 -11.13 -7.10 -14.70
C HIS A 165 -12.54 -7.18 -14.12
N TRP A 166 -12.71 -6.87 -12.83
CA TRP A 166 -14.03 -6.86 -12.18
C TRP A 166 -14.97 -5.84 -12.80
N GLN A 167 -14.45 -4.64 -13.12
CA GLN A 167 -15.26 -3.56 -13.71
C GLN A 167 -15.30 -3.58 -15.25
N GLY A 168 -14.44 -4.37 -15.91
CA GLY A 168 -14.27 -4.32 -17.37
C GLY A 168 -13.61 -3.01 -17.83
N ASP A 169 -12.75 -2.42 -16.99
CA ASP A 169 -12.06 -1.17 -17.27
C ASP A 169 -10.81 -1.39 -18.12
N GLN A 170 -10.99 -1.29 -19.44
CA GLN A 170 -9.91 -1.51 -20.40
C GLN A 170 -8.80 -0.45 -20.26
N ALA A 171 -9.15 0.81 -19.96
CA ALA A 171 -8.16 1.88 -19.81
C ALA A 171 -7.21 1.61 -18.63
N LEU A 172 -7.76 1.10 -17.54
CA LEU A 172 -6.96 0.71 -16.37
C LEU A 172 -6.14 -0.57 -16.64
N LEU A 173 -6.65 -1.53 -17.43
CA LEU A 173 -5.90 -2.69 -17.88
C LEU A 173 -4.70 -2.29 -18.76
N ASP A 174 -4.92 -1.43 -19.73
CA ASP A 174 -3.87 -0.96 -20.63
C ASP A 174 -2.79 -0.18 -19.87
N ALA A 175 -3.20 0.75 -19.02
CA ALA A 175 -2.27 1.50 -18.17
C ALA A 175 -1.46 0.59 -17.23
N GLY A 176 -2.10 -0.44 -16.66
CA GLY A 176 -1.42 -1.43 -15.81
C GLY A 176 -0.35 -2.23 -16.56
N SER A 177 -0.45 -2.36 -17.87
CA SER A 177 0.54 -3.06 -18.68
C SER A 177 1.86 -2.28 -18.81
N GLU A 178 1.84 -0.95 -18.65
CA GLU A 178 3.01 -0.08 -18.66
C GLU A 178 3.65 0.08 -17.26
N LEU A 179 2.99 -0.40 -16.20
CA LEU A 179 3.38 -0.15 -14.81
C LEU A 179 4.83 -0.59 -14.51
N ALA A 180 5.31 -1.68 -15.11
CA ALA A 180 6.68 -2.14 -14.91
C ALA A 180 7.73 -1.13 -15.43
N ALA A 181 7.47 -0.49 -16.58
CA ALA A 181 8.34 0.55 -17.11
C ALA A 181 8.29 1.82 -16.23
N ASP A 182 7.09 2.18 -15.78
CA ASP A 182 6.87 3.32 -14.89
C ASP A 182 7.58 3.14 -13.54
N LEU A 183 7.57 1.94 -12.96
CA LEU A 183 8.28 1.61 -11.72
C LEU A 183 9.79 1.78 -11.85
N ARG A 184 10.39 1.43 -13.00
CA ARG A 184 11.82 1.68 -13.23
C ARG A 184 12.12 3.18 -13.25
N ARG A 185 11.29 3.98 -13.95
CA ARG A 185 11.45 5.44 -13.94
C ARG A 185 11.30 6.03 -12.54
N ALA A 186 10.34 5.53 -11.76
CA ALA A 186 10.13 5.97 -10.38
C ALA A 186 11.30 5.61 -9.46
N ALA A 187 11.95 4.46 -9.67
CA ALA A 187 13.11 4.03 -8.91
C ALA A 187 14.36 4.89 -9.14
N ASP A 188 14.46 5.51 -10.33
CA ASP A 188 15.60 6.35 -10.73
C ASP A 188 15.45 7.81 -10.30
N LEU A 189 14.32 8.20 -9.70
CA LEU A 189 14.10 9.57 -9.24
C LEU A 189 14.97 9.92 -8.02
N ASP A 190 15.57 11.11 -8.04
CA ASP A 190 16.43 11.57 -6.95
C ASP A 190 15.61 12.06 -5.75
N TRP A 191 15.62 11.26 -4.69
CA TRP A 191 15.07 11.61 -3.38
C TRP A 191 16.17 11.81 -2.31
N THR A 192 17.42 12.03 -2.72
CA THR A 192 18.53 12.36 -1.82
C THR A 192 18.23 13.58 -0.93
N PRO A 193 17.53 14.64 -1.38
CA PRO A 193 17.12 15.74 -0.52
C PRO A 193 16.33 15.29 0.71
N ALA A 194 15.47 14.27 0.58
CA ALA A 194 14.72 13.71 1.71
C ALA A 194 15.65 12.97 2.70
N ILE A 195 16.66 12.24 2.21
CA ILE A 195 17.66 11.58 3.08
C ILE A 195 18.38 12.62 3.93
N HIS A 196 18.83 13.71 3.33
CA HIS A 196 19.54 14.77 4.05
C HIS A 196 18.63 15.48 5.06
N ALA A 197 17.38 15.76 4.67
CA ALA A 197 16.45 16.46 5.54
C ALA A 197 15.96 15.63 6.74
N LEU A 198 15.87 14.28 6.57
CA LEU A 198 15.28 13.39 7.56
C LEU A 198 16.34 12.59 8.37
N ARG A 199 17.62 12.73 8.04
CA ARG A 199 18.69 11.93 8.66
C ARG A 199 18.68 12.00 10.19
N ASP A 200 18.47 13.18 10.74
CA ASP A 200 18.53 13.43 12.19
C ASP A 200 17.15 13.60 12.82
N CYS A 201 16.08 13.32 12.06
CA CYS A 201 14.71 13.41 12.55
C CYS A 201 14.37 12.24 13.48
N GLU A 202 13.63 12.53 14.55
CA GLU A 202 13.07 11.52 15.47
C GLU A 202 11.58 11.30 15.26
N ARG A 203 10.90 12.28 14.68
CA ARG A 203 9.45 12.26 14.43
C ARG A 203 9.14 12.92 13.09
N LEU A 204 8.05 12.49 12.43
CA LEU A 204 7.49 13.20 11.29
C LEU A 204 6.03 12.81 11.04
N MET A 205 5.31 13.65 10.31
CA MET A 205 4.03 13.27 9.72
C MET A 205 4.18 12.95 8.23
N VAL A 206 3.51 11.91 7.78
CA VAL A 206 3.38 11.57 6.36
C VAL A 206 1.96 11.85 5.93
N ILE A 207 1.77 12.74 4.97
CA ILE A 207 0.45 13.20 4.55
C ILE A 207 0.12 12.62 3.17
N GLY A 208 -1.05 12.01 3.07
CA GLY A 208 -1.65 11.56 1.82
C GLY A 208 -3.15 11.84 1.81
N ARG A 209 -3.85 11.41 0.75
CA ARG A 209 -5.31 11.42 0.67
C ARG A 209 -5.78 10.44 -0.41
N GLY A 210 -7.02 9.91 -0.27
CA GLY A 210 -7.52 8.89 -1.17
C GLY A 210 -6.60 7.66 -1.21
N THR A 211 -6.33 7.12 -2.38
CA THR A 211 -5.35 6.02 -2.56
C THR A 211 -3.95 6.39 -2.09
N GLY A 212 -3.57 7.67 -2.17
CA GLY A 212 -2.31 8.19 -1.65
C GLY A 212 -2.20 8.12 -0.12
N PHE A 213 -3.31 8.06 0.62
CA PHE A 213 -3.28 7.88 2.07
C PHE A 213 -2.78 6.47 2.45
N ALA A 214 -3.20 5.44 1.73
CA ALA A 214 -2.70 4.07 1.95
C ALA A 214 -1.17 3.98 1.79
N VAL A 215 -0.63 4.69 0.81
CA VAL A 215 0.82 4.80 0.57
C VAL A 215 1.50 5.61 1.66
N ALA A 216 0.87 6.66 2.17
CA ALA A 216 1.39 7.42 3.31
C ALA A 216 1.45 6.56 4.59
N GLN A 217 0.45 5.70 4.83
CA GLN A 217 0.45 4.74 5.95
C GLN A 217 1.63 3.77 5.83
N GLU A 218 1.87 3.23 4.64
CA GLU A 218 3.01 2.35 4.39
C GLU A 218 4.34 3.06 4.57
N ALA A 219 4.48 4.29 4.08
CA ALA A 219 5.68 5.10 4.28
C ALA A 219 5.95 5.37 5.77
N ALA A 220 4.92 5.72 6.54
CA ALA A 220 5.02 5.92 7.99
C ALA A 220 5.45 4.63 8.72
N LEU A 221 4.96 3.47 8.28
CA LEU A 221 5.39 2.18 8.82
C LEU A 221 6.87 1.94 8.53
N LYS A 222 7.33 2.14 7.29
CA LYS A 222 8.74 1.95 6.91
C LYS A 222 9.69 2.88 7.65
N PHE A 223 9.34 4.14 7.88
CA PHE A 223 10.14 5.04 8.72
C PHE A 223 10.34 4.48 10.14
N LYS A 224 9.30 3.90 10.73
CA LYS A 224 9.40 3.25 12.05
C LYS A 224 10.28 2.01 12.00
N GLU A 225 10.05 1.13 11.04
CA GLU A 225 10.76 -0.14 10.91
C GLU A 225 12.25 0.03 10.60
N THR A 226 12.57 0.83 9.57
CA THR A 226 13.92 0.86 9.00
C THR A 226 14.78 1.99 9.53
N SER A 227 14.19 3.07 10.04
CA SER A 227 14.89 4.29 10.42
C SER A 227 14.65 4.72 11.88
N ALA A 228 13.84 3.97 12.65
CA ALA A 228 13.45 4.27 14.02
C ALA A 228 12.95 5.72 14.20
N ILE A 229 12.23 6.23 13.20
CA ILE A 229 11.57 7.54 13.25
C ILE A 229 10.12 7.30 13.66
N GLN A 230 9.62 8.00 14.68
CA GLN A 230 8.21 7.99 15.05
C GLN A 230 7.40 8.72 13.95
N ALA A 231 6.95 7.99 12.96
CA ALA A 231 6.18 8.53 11.85
C ALA A 231 4.70 8.15 11.97
N GLU A 232 3.82 9.11 11.72
CA GLU A 232 2.38 8.91 11.66
C GLU A 232 1.82 9.40 10.34
N ALA A 233 0.87 8.64 9.79
CA ALA A 233 0.20 9.01 8.55
C ALA A 233 -1.15 9.65 8.82
N PHE A 234 -1.42 10.78 8.14
CA PHE A 234 -2.71 11.45 8.21
C PHE A 234 -3.24 11.78 6.81
N SER A 235 -4.55 11.73 6.68
CA SER A 235 -5.22 12.36 5.55
C SER A 235 -5.05 13.88 5.65
N SER A 236 -4.87 14.57 4.52
CA SER A 236 -4.76 16.03 4.48
C SER A 236 -5.96 16.77 5.10
N ALA A 237 -7.12 16.13 5.16
CA ALA A 237 -8.27 16.67 5.88
C ALA A 237 -8.13 16.41 7.39
N GLU A 238 -7.83 15.18 7.79
CA GLU A 238 -7.82 14.73 9.18
C GLU A 238 -6.74 15.41 10.02
N VAL A 239 -5.60 15.74 9.42
CA VAL A 239 -4.52 16.45 10.12
C VAL A 239 -4.99 17.76 10.76
N ARG A 240 -6.00 18.42 10.18
CA ARG A 240 -6.58 19.67 10.70
C ARG A 240 -7.49 19.47 11.93
N HIS A 241 -7.87 18.24 12.23
CA HIS A 241 -8.78 17.89 13.32
C HIS A 241 -8.05 17.41 14.59
N GLY A 242 -6.86 17.95 14.84
CA GLY A 242 -6.08 17.68 16.06
C GLY A 242 -4.59 17.56 15.82
N PRO A 243 -4.10 16.66 14.93
CA PRO A 243 -2.68 16.43 14.72
C PRO A 243 -1.86 17.69 14.38
N MET A 244 -2.48 18.67 13.71
CA MET A 244 -1.86 19.96 13.40
C MET A 244 -1.35 20.71 14.64
N ALA A 245 -1.90 20.46 15.82
CA ALA A 245 -1.44 21.07 17.08
C ALA A 245 0.02 20.67 17.44
N LEU A 246 0.54 19.60 16.86
CA LEU A 246 1.93 19.16 17.03
C LEU A 246 2.91 19.88 16.09
N VAL A 247 2.40 20.61 15.10
CA VAL A 247 3.23 21.26 14.08
C VAL A 247 3.77 22.57 14.65
N ASP A 248 5.03 22.55 15.00
CA ASP A 248 5.83 23.69 15.41
C ASP A 248 6.83 24.10 14.32
N GLU A 249 7.66 25.10 14.61
CA GLU A 249 8.75 25.52 13.73
C GLU A 249 9.70 24.35 13.47
N HIS A 250 9.99 24.11 12.19
CA HIS A 250 10.83 23.01 11.71
C HIS A 250 10.24 21.59 11.88
N TYR A 251 8.97 21.44 12.29
CA TYR A 251 8.35 20.11 12.36
C TYR A 251 8.37 19.45 10.97
N PRO A 252 8.92 18.21 10.83
CA PRO A 252 9.08 17.60 9.52
C PRO A 252 7.76 16.97 9.04
N LEU A 253 7.41 17.27 7.78
CA LEU A 253 6.30 16.65 7.06
C LEU A 253 6.77 16.13 5.70
N LEU A 254 6.35 14.92 5.35
CA LEU A 254 6.41 14.41 3.98
C LEU A 254 4.98 14.44 3.42
N VAL A 255 4.75 15.22 2.38
CA VAL A 255 3.45 15.32 1.70
C VAL A 255 3.54 14.62 0.36
N LEU A 256 2.75 13.56 0.16
CA LEU A 256 2.65 12.83 -1.10
C LEU A 256 1.45 13.38 -1.89
N ALA A 257 1.71 14.11 -2.97
CA ALA A 257 0.71 14.79 -3.78
C ALA A 257 0.70 14.28 -5.24
N PRO A 258 0.35 13.00 -5.49
CA PRO A 258 0.17 12.49 -6.84
C PRO A 258 -0.97 13.22 -7.56
N ARG A 259 -1.13 12.99 -8.87
CA ARG A 259 -2.25 13.52 -9.65
C ARG A 259 -3.58 12.97 -9.13
N GLY A 260 -4.62 13.76 -9.26
CA GLY A 260 -5.99 13.38 -8.91
C GLY A 260 -6.76 14.52 -8.25
N PRO A 261 -8.04 14.30 -7.95
CA PRO A 261 -8.90 15.32 -7.35
C PRO A 261 -8.42 15.76 -5.95
N GLU A 262 -7.61 14.95 -5.29
CA GLU A 262 -7.06 15.23 -3.95
C GLU A 262 -5.84 16.16 -3.98
N GLN A 263 -5.17 16.31 -5.13
CA GLN A 263 -3.88 17.01 -5.25
C GLN A 263 -3.96 18.46 -4.80
N ALA A 264 -4.94 19.19 -5.27
CA ALA A 264 -5.10 20.63 -4.91
C ALA A 264 -5.18 20.84 -3.40
N GLY A 265 -5.91 19.97 -2.68
CA GLY A 265 -6.01 20.03 -1.23
C GLY A 265 -4.71 19.67 -0.50
N LEU A 266 -3.90 18.77 -1.07
CA LEU A 266 -2.57 18.41 -0.54
C LEU A 266 -1.57 19.57 -0.73
N LEU A 267 -1.59 20.22 -1.90
CA LEU A 267 -0.73 21.38 -2.18
C LEU A 267 -1.08 22.56 -1.26
N ALA A 268 -2.37 22.85 -1.09
CA ALA A 268 -2.82 23.90 -0.18
C ALA A 268 -2.42 23.63 1.28
N LEU A 269 -2.47 22.37 1.72
CA LEU A 269 -1.98 21.99 3.04
C LEU A 269 -0.47 22.17 3.17
N ALA A 270 0.30 21.72 2.18
CA ALA A 270 1.76 21.87 2.20
C ALA A 270 2.18 23.33 2.34
N GLU A 271 1.52 24.23 1.62
CA GLU A 271 1.78 25.67 1.70
C GLU A 271 1.38 26.25 3.08
N ASP A 272 0.20 25.90 3.60
CA ASP A 272 -0.24 26.30 4.96
C ASP A 272 0.78 25.84 6.03
N MET A 273 1.30 24.62 5.92
CA MET A 273 2.31 24.12 6.86
C MET A 273 3.65 24.85 6.73
N ARG A 274 4.09 25.18 5.51
CA ARG A 274 5.28 26.00 5.29
C ARG A 274 5.15 27.39 5.93
N GLN A 275 4.00 28.04 5.78
CA GLN A 275 3.72 29.34 6.39
C GLN A 275 3.74 29.31 7.92
N ARG A 276 3.49 28.13 8.53
CA ARG A 276 3.60 27.91 9.98
C ARG A 276 5.03 27.59 10.43
N GLY A 277 6.00 27.59 9.52
CA GLY A 277 7.41 27.30 9.82
C GLY A 277 7.77 25.81 9.77
N ALA A 278 6.87 24.92 9.40
CA ALA A 278 7.16 23.50 9.29
C ALA A 278 8.14 23.20 8.14
N ARG A 279 8.99 22.17 8.32
CA ARG A 279 9.83 21.63 7.26
C ARG A 279 9.04 20.67 6.38
N VAL A 280 8.47 21.16 5.30
CA VAL A 280 7.68 20.36 4.37
C VAL A 280 8.57 19.84 3.25
N LEU A 281 8.55 18.52 3.05
CA LEU A 281 9.03 17.82 1.86
C LEU A 281 7.82 17.48 1.00
N LEU A 282 7.61 18.25 -0.07
CA LEU A 282 6.51 18.03 -0.99
C LEU A 282 6.97 17.14 -2.15
N ALA A 283 6.43 15.93 -2.23
CA ALA A 283 6.60 15.03 -3.36
C ALA A 283 5.44 15.20 -4.34
N ALA A 284 5.72 15.65 -5.56
CA ALA A 284 4.71 15.93 -6.58
C ALA A 284 5.26 15.76 -8.01
N PRO A 285 4.39 15.62 -9.03
CA PRO A 285 4.77 15.56 -10.43
C PRO A 285 5.48 16.83 -10.94
N ASP A 286 6.07 16.73 -12.13
CA ASP A 286 6.93 17.76 -12.72
C ASP A 286 6.25 19.09 -13.01
N ASP A 287 4.95 19.09 -13.21
CA ASP A 287 4.12 20.27 -13.45
C ASP A 287 3.77 21.05 -12.17
N VAL A 288 4.11 20.53 -11.00
CA VAL A 288 3.86 21.20 -9.71
C VAL A 288 5.06 22.04 -9.31
N ALA A 289 4.87 23.37 -9.30
CA ALA A 289 5.88 24.31 -8.83
C ALA A 289 6.12 24.17 -7.31
N GLY A 290 7.38 24.34 -6.89
CA GLY A 290 7.74 24.30 -5.46
C GLY A 290 7.73 22.91 -4.83
N ARG A 291 7.70 21.84 -5.64
CA ARG A 291 7.97 20.51 -5.16
C ARG A 291 9.42 20.37 -4.70
N ASP A 292 9.66 19.56 -3.69
CA ASP A 292 10.99 19.24 -3.19
C ASP A 292 11.49 17.89 -3.74
N LEU A 293 10.56 16.98 -4.00
CA LEU A 293 10.83 15.62 -4.46
C LEU A 293 10.00 15.31 -5.71
N PRO A 294 10.62 14.75 -6.76
CA PRO A 294 9.90 14.39 -7.98
C PRO A 294 9.02 13.14 -7.76
N LEU A 295 7.84 13.11 -8.40
CA LEU A 295 7.02 11.92 -8.56
C LEU A 295 6.88 11.55 -10.04
N ALA A 296 7.10 10.29 -10.37
CA ALA A 296 6.74 9.75 -11.67
C ALA A 296 5.21 9.69 -11.83
N THR A 297 4.76 9.81 -13.07
CA THR A 297 3.34 9.67 -13.43
C THR A 297 3.14 8.45 -14.32
N ALA A 298 2.08 7.68 -14.05
CA ALA A 298 1.64 6.57 -14.87
C ALA A 298 0.70 7.04 -16.00
N VAL A 299 0.33 6.16 -16.91
CA VAL A 299 -0.68 6.46 -17.92
C VAL A 299 -2.03 6.78 -17.27
N HIS A 300 -2.42 6.02 -16.24
CA HIS A 300 -3.65 6.25 -15.49
C HIS A 300 -3.35 6.76 -14.06
N PRO A 301 -3.96 7.87 -13.59
CA PRO A 301 -3.64 8.47 -12.29
C PRO A 301 -3.84 7.54 -11.09
N ALA A 302 -4.72 6.57 -11.16
CA ALA A 302 -4.91 5.57 -10.10
C ALA A 302 -3.65 4.78 -9.76
N LEU A 303 -2.68 4.70 -10.69
CA LEU A 303 -1.40 4.01 -10.51
C LEU A 303 -0.30 4.91 -9.92
N ASP A 304 -0.46 6.23 -9.92
CA ASP A 304 0.56 7.17 -9.41
C ASP A 304 0.99 6.88 -7.96
N PRO A 305 0.10 6.48 -7.02
CA PRO A 305 0.51 6.11 -5.67
C PRO A 305 1.48 4.92 -5.63
N ILE A 306 1.39 3.98 -6.59
CA ILE A 306 2.32 2.85 -6.70
C ILE A 306 3.72 3.33 -7.08
N LEU A 307 3.81 4.35 -7.92
CA LEU A 307 5.08 4.96 -8.31
C LEU A 307 5.68 5.78 -7.17
N ALA A 308 4.84 6.48 -6.41
CA ALA A 308 5.28 7.24 -5.25
C ALA A 308 5.94 6.35 -4.18
N ILE A 309 5.35 5.19 -3.87
CA ILE A 309 5.93 4.27 -2.89
C ILE A 309 7.20 3.59 -3.44
N GLN A 310 7.35 3.40 -4.75
CA GLN A 310 8.58 2.90 -5.35
C GLN A 310 9.75 3.84 -5.10
N SER A 311 9.61 5.14 -5.40
CA SER A 311 10.64 6.15 -5.13
C SER A 311 10.93 6.26 -3.63
N PHE A 312 9.88 6.19 -2.80
CA PHE A 312 10.01 6.20 -1.35
C PHE A 312 10.85 5.02 -0.82
N TYR A 313 10.67 3.79 -1.32
CA TYR A 313 11.42 2.63 -0.85
C TYR A 313 12.92 2.75 -1.13
N VAL A 314 13.31 3.29 -2.28
CA VAL A 314 14.72 3.57 -2.61
C VAL A 314 15.30 4.58 -1.61
N MET A 315 14.57 5.66 -1.36
CA MET A 315 14.96 6.67 -0.37
C MET A 315 15.04 6.09 1.04
N ALA A 316 14.04 5.31 1.47
CA ALA A 316 13.98 4.74 2.83
C ALA A 316 15.15 3.80 3.13
N ALA A 317 15.57 2.99 2.15
CA ALA A 317 16.76 2.15 2.27
C ALA A 317 18.03 3.00 2.45
N GLY A 318 18.18 4.07 1.66
CA GLY A 318 19.29 5.02 1.79
C GLY A 318 19.28 5.78 3.12
N LEU A 319 18.11 6.22 3.57
CA LEU A 319 17.95 6.92 4.86
C LEU A 319 18.33 6.01 6.03
N SER A 320 17.88 4.76 6.03
CA SER A 320 18.25 3.78 7.06
C SER A 320 19.77 3.65 7.19
N GLN A 321 20.47 3.50 6.08
CA GLN A 321 21.94 3.41 6.04
C GLN A 321 22.60 4.73 6.51
N ALA A 322 22.09 5.89 6.07
CA ALA A 322 22.62 7.19 6.49
C ALA A 322 22.46 7.43 8.00
N ARG A 323 21.50 6.79 8.64
CA ARG A 323 21.29 6.76 10.09
C ARG A 323 22.10 5.68 10.81
N GLY A 324 22.94 4.92 10.09
CA GLY A 324 23.73 3.80 10.65
C GLY A 324 22.89 2.59 11.04
N MET A 325 21.70 2.42 10.44
CA MET A 325 20.79 1.31 10.70
C MET A 325 20.87 0.26 9.60
N ASN A 326 20.39 -0.94 9.90
CA ASN A 326 20.26 -2.03 8.93
C ASN A 326 18.78 -2.16 8.50
N PRO A 327 18.41 -1.77 7.26
CA PRO A 327 17.03 -1.85 6.80
C PRO A 327 16.54 -3.28 6.63
N ASP A 328 17.45 -4.27 6.53
CA ASP A 328 17.11 -5.66 6.29
C ASP A 328 16.69 -6.39 7.58
N GLN A 329 17.15 -5.89 8.72
CA GLN A 329 16.91 -6.49 10.04
C GLN A 329 16.54 -5.40 11.07
N PRO A 330 15.33 -4.85 10.98
CA PRO A 330 14.83 -3.88 11.97
C PRO A 330 14.80 -4.48 13.38
N ARG A 331 15.05 -3.63 14.39
CA ARG A 331 15.06 -4.08 15.80
C ARG A 331 13.70 -4.67 16.20
N HIS A 332 13.72 -5.78 16.93
CA HIS A 332 12.54 -6.44 17.50
C HIS A 332 11.52 -6.98 16.51
N LEU A 333 11.83 -6.97 15.20
CA LEU A 333 10.94 -7.47 14.18
C LEU A 333 11.47 -8.78 13.57
N SER A 334 10.55 -9.62 13.11
CA SER A 334 10.81 -10.83 12.34
C SER A 334 9.97 -10.84 11.07
N LYS A 335 10.43 -11.53 10.02
CA LYS A 335 9.76 -11.56 8.72
C LYS A 335 8.32 -12.10 8.79
N VAL A 336 8.08 -13.06 9.67
CA VAL A 336 6.75 -13.62 9.90
C VAL A 336 6.34 -13.38 11.34
N THR A 337 5.31 -12.57 11.52
CA THR A 337 4.69 -12.32 12.83
C THR A 337 3.49 -13.26 13.01
N ARG A 338 3.45 -13.97 14.13
CA ARG A 338 2.30 -14.80 14.52
C ARG A 338 1.49 -14.07 15.58
N THR A 339 0.24 -13.74 15.25
CA THR A 339 -0.74 -13.15 16.17
C THR A 339 -1.89 -14.12 16.38
N HIS A 340 -2.44 -14.11 17.60
CA HIS A 340 -3.60 -14.90 18.01
C HIS A 340 -4.74 -14.00 18.46
#